data_6ded944c3991b58426f5a0941411baa5
#
_entry.id   6ded944c3991b58426f5a0941411baa5
#
_cell.length_a   1.000
_cell.length_b   1.000
_cell.length_c   1.000
_cell.angle_alpha   90.00
_cell.angle_beta   90.00
_cell.angle_gamma   90.00
#
_symmetry.space_group_name_H-M   'P 1'
#
loop_
_entity.id
_entity.type
_entity.pdbx_description
1 polymer ?
#
loop_
_entity_poly.entity_id
_entity_poly.type
_entity_poly.pdbx_seq_one_letter_code
_entity_poly.pdbx_strand_id
1 'polypeptide(L)'
;MRNILLLTDFSDNSINALHYALKLFRGTTCNFIVLHVEVANTFLTDDLMAAGNKSIYDSLVKKPKNRLKNIVAELEEASKQDNFNFEMLIDHDVFVDSINQVVASKAIDLIVMGTNGVTGAKEVIFGSNTINVIRKVTCPTLVIPEDFEYTSPKEILLPLDLNDSINGNAFENLLTFAKSYSEKLHLLRVKPKEEVSTEELRDQQHLETYLSDFKYEYHVISDTPMDHVVNSYTQTHSIDLIALLVQRESLFERFFTGSSTTEISKKLRVPLLVFHV
;
A
#
# COMPACT_ATOMS: atom_id res chain seq x y z
N MET A 1 17.11 -9.89 4.30
CA MET A 1 17.07 -9.03 3.11
C MET A 1 15.65 -9.05 2.61
N ARG A 2 15.03 -7.90 2.38
CA ARG A 2 13.61 -7.80 1.95
C ARG A 2 13.56 -7.50 0.46
N ASN A 3 12.60 -8.12 -0.23
CA ASN A 3 12.31 -7.84 -1.62
C ASN A 3 11.09 -6.93 -1.71
N ILE A 4 11.26 -5.70 -2.14
CA ILE A 4 10.23 -4.67 -2.18
C ILE A 4 9.91 -4.34 -3.63
N LEU A 5 8.65 -4.49 -4.01
CA LEU A 5 8.17 -4.12 -5.34
C LEU A 5 7.70 -2.66 -5.35
N LEU A 6 8.35 -1.84 -6.13
CA LEU A 6 8.03 -0.43 -6.35
C LEU A 6 7.30 -0.27 -7.68
N LEU A 7 6.03 0.17 -7.64
CA LEU A 7 5.23 0.37 -8.84
C LEU A 7 5.30 1.81 -9.31
N THR A 8 5.54 2.03 -10.60
CA THR A 8 5.56 3.37 -11.17
C THR A 8 4.85 3.44 -12.53
N ASP A 9 4.04 4.47 -12.70
CA ASP A 9 3.48 4.92 -13.99
C ASP A 9 4.19 6.19 -14.48
N PHE A 10 5.31 6.52 -13.84
CA PHE A 10 6.10 7.73 -14.07
C PHE A 10 5.44 9.04 -13.62
N SER A 11 4.32 9.02 -12.94
CA SER A 11 3.73 10.23 -12.33
C SER A 11 4.55 10.69 -11.13
N ASP A 12 4.43 11.98 -10.79
CA ASP A 12 5.10 12.54 -9.62
C ASP A 12 4.66 11.83 -8.33
N ASN A 13 3.38 11.43 -8.25
CA ASN A 13 2.87 10.66 -7.11
C ASN A 13 3.52 9.28 -7.01
N SER A 14 3.68 8.54 -8.12
CA SER A 14 4.38 7.27 -8.09
C SER A 14 5.84 7.44 -7.68
N ILE A 15 6.53 8.47 -8.19
CA ILE A 15 7.92 8.79 -7.83
C ILE A 15 8.03 9.15 -6.35
N ASN A 16 7.09 9.95 -5.82
CA ASN A 16 7.03 10.24 -4.38
C ASN A 16 6.91 8.97 -3.54
N ALA A 17 6.08 8.00 -3.96
CA ALA A 17 5.96 6.71 -3.28
C ALA A 17 7.28 5.91 -3.28
N LEU A 18 8.05 5.95 -4.38
CA LEU A 18 9.36 5.32 -4.43
C LEU A 18 10.33 5.97 -3.43
N HIS A 19 10.39 7.29 -3.38
CA HIS A 19 11.22 8.01 -2.41
C HIS A 19 10.78 7.78 -0.95
N TYR A 20 9.46 7.66 -0.71
CA TYR A 20 8.94 7.28 0.59
C TYR A 20 9.50 5.92 1.03
N ALA A 21 9.49 4.92 0.13
CA ALA A 21 10.04 3.60 0.42
C ALA A 21 11.52 3.65 0.79
N LEU A 22 12.36 4.41 0.06
CA LEU A 22 13.78 4.55 0.40
C LEU A 22 13.98 5.11 1.81
N LYS A 23 13.19 6.12 2.19
CA LYS A 23 13.28 6.74 3.52
C LYS A 23 12.80 5.80 4.61
N LEU A 24 11.70 5.04 4.37
CA LEU A 24 11.14 4.08 5.31
C LEU A 24 12.13 2.94 5.62
N PHE A 25 12.81 2.43 4.60
CA PHE A 25 13.72 1.28 4.73
C PHE A 25 15.18 1.67 5.00
N ARG A 26 15.47 2.96 5.20
CA ARG A 26 16.83 3.43 5.51
C ARG A 26 17.45 2.65 6.65
N GLY A 27 18.74 2.29 6.49
CA GLY A 27 19.49 1.52 7.49
C GLY A 27 19.19 0.02 7.47
N THR A 28 18.35 -0.47 6.54
CA THR A 28 18.11 -1.91 6.33
C THR A 28 18.72 -2.38 5.02
N THR A 29 18.74 -3.70 4.78
CA THR A 29 19.16 -4.28 3.50
C THR A 29 17.95 -4.66 2.68
N CYS A 30 17.77 -4.03 1.51
CA CYS A 30 16.63 -4.27 0.62
C CYS A 30 17.05 -4.48 -0.82
N ASN A 31 16.28 -5.33 -1.52
CA ASN A 31 16.23 -5.37 -2.98
C ASN A 31 14.96 -4.64 -3.42
N PHE A 32 15.10 -3.57 -4.15
CA PHE A 32 14.01 -2.85 -4.76
C PHE A 32 13.85 -3.28 -6.22
N ILE A 33 12.68 -3.81 -6.54
CA ILE A 33 12.29 -4.15 -7.90
C ILE A 33 11.37 -3.03 -8.40
N VAL A 34 11.83 -2.20 -9.33
CA VAL A 34 11.05 -1.09 -9.88
C VAL A 34 10.34 -1.58 -11.13
N LEU A 35 9.03 -1.71 -11.04
CA LEU A 35 8.18 -2.22 -12.11
C LEU A 35 7.35 -1.09 -12.74
N HIS A 36 7.45 -1.00 -14.07
CA HIS A 36 6.50 -0.27 -14.90
C HIS A 36 5.74 -1.25 -15.78
N VAL A 37 4.40 -1.16 -15.78
CA VAL A 37 3.54 -1.97 -16.64
C VAL A 37 2.90 -1.03 -17.67
N GLU A 38 3.22 -1.25 -18.93
CA GLU A 38 2.66 -0.53 -20.05
C GLU A 38 1.55 -1.37 -20.69
N VAL A 39 0.29 -0.89 -20.58
CA VAL A 39 -0.83 -1.61 -21.19
C VAL A 39 -0.66 -1.59 -22.69
N ALA A 40 -0.34 -2.73 -23.28
CA ALA A 40 -0.28 -2.88 -24.73
C ALA A 40 -1.68 -2.63 -25.33
N ASN A 41 -1.84 -1.51 -26.03
CA ASN A 41 -3.00 -1.32 -26.89
C ASN A 41 -2.92 -2.36 -28.01
N THR A 42 -3.83 -3.32 -28.00
CA THR A 42 -3.89 -4.44 -28.96
C THR A 42 -3.88 -4.01 -30.45
N PHE A 43 -4.26 -2.76 -30.74
CA PHE A 43 -4.19 -2.18 -32.07
C PHE A 43 -2.77 -1.84 -32.56
N LEU A 44 -1.77 -1.79 -31.64
CA LEU A 44 -0.40 -1.43 -32.01
C LEU A 44 0.46 -2.62 -32.40
N THR A 45 0.11 -3.84 -32.00
CA THR A 45 0.89 -5.05 -32.32
C THR A 45 0.78 -5.44 -33.79
N ASP A 46 -0.39 -5.31 -34.40
CA ASP A 46 -0.58 -5.60 -35.84
C ASP A 46 0.04 -4.51 -36.74
N ASP A 47 -0.05 -3.23 -36.32
CA ASP A 47 0.60 -2.11 -37.00
C ASP A 47 2.13 -2.12 -36.83
N LEU A 48 2.65 -2.60 -35.72
CA LEU A 48 4.09 -2.78 -35.48
C LEU A 48 4.70 -3.85 -36.39
N MET A 49 3.98 -4.95 -36.61
CA MET A 49 4.41 -6.01 -37.53
C MET A 49 4.31 -5.57 -39.02
N ALA A 50 3.34 -4.71 -39.35
CA ALA A 50 3.10 -4.26 -40.73
C ALA A 50 4.01 -3.07 -41.13
N ALA A 51 4.44 -2.22 -40.21
CA ALA A 51 5.03 -0.92 -40.57
C ALA A 51 6.56 -0.88 -40.64
N GLY A 52 7.30 -1.85 -40.06
CA GLY A 52 8.77 -1.79 -40.03
C GLY A 52 9.32 -0.48 -39.39
N ASN A 53 8.54 0.21 -38.60
CA ASN A 53 8.69 1.63 -38.30
C ASN A 53 9.49 1.81 -37.00
N LYS A 54 10.78 2.14 -37.17
CA LYS A 54 11.74 2.43 -36.08
C LYS A 54 11.20 3.45 -35.06
N SER A 55 10.35 4.38 -35.51
CA SER A 55 9.73 5.42 -34.69
C SER A 55 8.73 4.86 -33.63
N ILE A 56 7.97 3.84 -34.01
CA ILE A 56 6.99 3.20 -33.11
C ILE A 56 7.70 2.35 -32.05
N TYR A 57 8.69 1.55 -32.47
CA TYR A 57 9.55 0.81 -31.54
C TYR A 57 10.27 1.73 -30.55
N ASP A 58 10.84 2.83 -31.02
CA ASP A 58 11.54 3.80 -30.17
C ASP A 58 10.56 4.46 -29.16
N SER A 59 9.31 4.69 -29.58
CA SER A 59 8.28 5.28 -28.71
C SER A 59 7.78 4.31 -27.65
N LEU A 60 7.49 3.07 -28.02
CA LEU A 60 6.84 2.10 -27.13
C LEU A 60 7.81 1.35 -26.22
N VAL A 61 9.06 1.13 -26.66
CA VAL A 61 10.01 0.32 -25.90
C VAL A 61 11.15 1.16 -25.32
N LYS A 62 11.77 2.02 -26.14
CA LYS A 62 12.96 2.77 -25.68
C LYS A 62 12.62 3.90 -24.72
N LYS A 63 11.53 4.64 -24.93
CA LYS A 63 11.19 5.77 -24.06
C LYS A 63 10.88 5.34 -22.63
N PRO A 64 9.96 4.37 -22.38
CA PRO A 64 9.72 3.86 -21.04
C PRO A 64 10.99 3.29 -20.38
N LYS A 65 11.79 2.52 -21.13
CA LYS A 65 13.05 1.95 -20.63
C LYS A 65 14.04 3.01 -20.18
N ASN A 66 14.24 4.06 -21.00
CA ASN A 66 15.16 5.14 -20.65
C ASN A 66 14.64 5.93 -19.45
N ARG A 67 13.31 6.19 -19.39
CA ARG A 67 12.70 6.89 -18.27
C ARG A 67 12.86 6.11 -16.96
N LEU A 68 12.58 4.81 -17.00
CA LEU A 68 12.78 3.94 -15.83
C LEU A 68 14.24 3.89 -15.39
N LYS A 69 15.17 3.82 -16.35
CA LYS A 69 16.62 3.85 -16.07
C LYS A 69 17.04 5.14 -15.35
N ASN A 70 16.52 6.29 -15.77
CA ASN A 70 16.83 7.57 -15.13
C ASN A 70 16.28 7.60 -13.70
N ILE A 71 15.05 7.14 -13.49
CA ILE A 71 14.44 7.05 -12.15
C ILE A 71 15.30 6.16 -11.25
N VAL A 72 15.67 4.96 -11.70
CA VAL A 72 16.51 4.07 -10.89
C VAL A 72 17.86 4.71 -10.58
N ALA A 73 18.50 5.38 -11.53
CA ALA A 73 19.74 6.10 -11.27
C ALA A 73 19.60 7.23 -10.23
N GLU A 74 18.46 7.94 -10.24
CA GLU A 74 18.12 8.93 -9.21
C GLU A 74 17.91 8.29 -7.83
N LEU A 75 17.23 7.13 -7.77
CA LEU A 75 17.03 6.39 -6.51
C LEU A 75 18.35 5.85 -5.96
N GLU A 76 19.22 5.30 -6.81
CA GLU A 76 20.57 4.84 -6.45
C GLU A 76 21.42 5.99 -5.87
N GLU A 77 21.42 7.15 -6.51
CA GLU A 77 22.14 8.33 -6.02
C GLU A 77 21.58 8.84 -4.69
N ALA A 78 20.22 8.88 -4.55
CA ALA A 78 19.54 9.31 -3.34
C ALA A 78 19.80 8.38 -2.14
N SER A 79 20.12 7.12 -2.39
CA SER A 79 20.31 6.08 -1.37
C SER A 79 21.70 5.45 -1.35
N LYS A 80 22.71 6.09 -1.94
CA LYS A 80 24.08 5.54 -2.06
C LYS A 80 24.79 5.22 -0.74
N GLN A 81 24.28 5.71 0.38
CA GLN A 81 24.78 5.39 1.72
C GLN A 81 24.03 4.21 2.37
N ASP A 82 22.95 3.76 1.76
CA ASP A 82 22.12 2.66 2.23
C ASP A 82 22.54 1.36 1.53
N ASN A 83 22.17 0.21 2.11
CA ASN A 83 22.48 -1.10 1.55
C ASN A 83 21.34 -1.60 0.67
N PHE A 84 21.08 -0.89 -0.43
CA PHE A 84 20.00 -1.17 -1.37
C PHE A 84 20.53 -1.66 -2.71
N ASN A 85 19.82 -2.66 -3.29
CA ASN A 85 20.01 -3.11 -4.66
C ASN A 85 18.76 -2.76 -5.47
N PHE A 86 18.93 -2.39 -6.74
CA PHE A 86 17.83 -2.04 -7.63
C PHE A 86 17.81 -2.97 -8.85
N GLU A 87 16.61 -3.44 -9.19
CA GLU A 87 16.32 -4.16 -10.42
C GLU A 87 15.20 -3.42 -11.15
N MET A 88 15.32 -3.28 -12.49
CA MET A 88 14.31 -2.65 -13.33
C MET A 88 13.52 -3.72 -14.08
N LEU A 89 12.20 -3.62 -14.06
CA LEU A 89 11.30 -4.46 -14.85
C LEU A 89 10.33 -3.58 -15.64
N ILE A 90 10.12 -3.93 -16.89
CA ILE A 90 9.04 -3.41 -17.74
C ILE A 90 8.25 -4.59 -18.24
N ASP A 91 6.95 -4.53 -18.09
CA ASP A 91 6.03 -5.53 -18.56
C ASP A 91 4.96 -4.89 -19.46
N HIS A 92 4.41 -5.67 -20.38
CA HIS A 92 3.41 -5.24 -21.35
C HIS A 92 2.11 -6.05 -21.25
N ASP A 93 1.92 -6.76 -20.14
CA ASP A 93 0.76 -7.60 -19.87
C ASP A 93 -0.33 -6.84 -19.08
N VAL A 94 -1.36 -7.54 -18.65
CA VAL A 94 -2.41 -7.00 -17.75
C VAL A 94 -1.78 -6.60 -16.43
N PHE A 95 -2.05 -5.38 -15.99
CA PHE A 95 -1.38 -4.76 -14.83
C PHE A 95 -1.34 -5.65 -13.57
N VAL A 96 -2.47 -6.23 -13.18
CA VAL A 96 -2.55 -7.10 -11.98
C VAL A 96 -1.82 -8.43 -12.19
N ASP A 97 -1.87 -8.98 -13.39
CA ASP A 97 -1.23 -10.26 -13.71
C ASP A 97 0.29 -10.11 -13.72
N SER A 98 0.81 -9.03 -14.29
CA SER A 98 2.23 -8.64 -14.21
C SER A 98 2.71 -8.55 -12.76
N ILE A 99 1.94 -7.89 -11.89
CA ILE A 99 2.28 -7.75 -10.48
C ILE A 99 2.31 -9.12 -9.79
N ASN A 100 1.28 -9.96 -9.98
CA ASN A 100 1.22 -11.30 -9.39
C ASN A 100 2.38 -12.19 -9.85
N GLN A 101 2.78 -12.11 -11.13
CA GLN A 101 3.96 -12.82 -11.64
C GLN A 101 5.24 -12.38 -10.93
N VAL A 102 5.45 -11.06 -10.80
CA VAL A 102 6.64 -10.52 -10.12
C VAL A 102 6.62 -10.88 -8.64
N VAL A 103 5.48 -10.76 -7.97
CA VAL A 103 5.31 -11.16 -6.56
C VAL A 103 5.72 -12.62 -6.35
N ALA A 104 5.24 -13.53 -7.18
CA ALA A 104 5.57 -14.95 -7.07
C ALA A 104 7.04 -15.25 -7.44
N SER A 105 7.53 -14.70 -8.57
CA SER A 105 8.85 -15.05 -9.10
C SER A 105 10.00 -14.43 -8.31
N LYS A 106 9.79 -13.27 -7.66
CA LYS A 106 10.79 -12.54 -6.90
C LYS A 106 10.61 -12.66 -5.38
N ALA A 107 9.60 -13.44 -4.92
CA ALA A 107 9.26 -13.57 -3.50
C ALA A 107 9.16 -12.19 -2.82
N ILE A 108 8.26 -11.35 -3.31
CA ILE A 108 8.06 -9.98 -2.84
C ILE A 108 7.45 -9.99 -1.43
N ASP A 109 8.04 -9.23 -0.52
CA ASP A 109 7.56 -9.07 0.87
C ASP A 109 6.56 -7.92 1.02
N LEU A 110 6.70 -6.87 0.18
CA LEU A 110 5.85 -5.67 0.23
C LEU A 110 5.80 -5.01 -1.14
N ILE A 111 4.61 -4.55 -1.51
CA ILE A 111 4.40 -3.65 -2.66
C ILE A 111 4.31 -2.21 -2.14
N VAL A 112 4.93 -1.25 -2.84
CA VAL A 112 4.77 0.18 -2.58
C VAL A 112 4.29 0.88 -3.84
N MET A 113 3.25 1.70 -3.72
CA MET A 113 2.67 2.44 -4.84
C MET A 113 2.02 3.76 -4.39
N GLY A 114 1.81 4.68 -5.32
CA GLY A 114 1.00 5.87 -5.08
C GLY A 114 -0.51 5.61 -5.23
N THR A 115 -1.34 6.53 -4.75
CA THR A 115 -2.81 6.42 -4.83
C THR A 115 -3.35 6.66 -6.24
N ASN A 116 -2.82 7.66 -6.96
CA ASN A 116 -3.25 8.09 -8.29
C ASN A 116 -2.07 8.39 -9.20
N GLY A 117 -2.21 8.09 -10.49
CA GLY A 117 -1.17 8.38 -11.47
C GLY A 117 -1.29 9.72 -12.19
N VAL A 118 -2.45 10.21 -12.57
CA VAL A 118 -2.52 11.28 -13.61
C VAL A 118 -3.64 12.31 -13.40
N THR A 119 -4.46 12.28 -12.38
CA THR A 119 -5.72 13.04 -12.38
C THR A 119 -5.72 14.38 -11.67
N GLY A 120 -4.66 14.77 -10.94
CA GLY A 120 -4.56 16.12 -10.31
C GLY A 120 -5.77 16.56 -9.49
N ALA A 121 -6.56 15.62 -8.96
CA ALA A 121 -7.72 15.92 -8.14
C ALA A 121 -7.26 16.38 -6.75
N LYS A 122 -7.85 17.47 -6.23
CA LYS A 122 -7.55 18.01 -4.89
C LYS A 122 -7.94 17.08 -3.72
N GLU A 123 -8.51 15.91 -4.01
CA GLU A 123 -8.97 14.93 -3.04
C GLU A 123 -8.22 13.62 -3.27
N VAL A 124 -7.81 12.93 -2.20
CA VAL A 124 -7.15 11.61 -2.30
C VAL A 124 -8.17 10.60 -2.81
N ILE A 125 -8.16 10.36 -4.10
CA ILE A 125 -8.99 9.33 -4.75
C ILE A 125 -8.07 8.15 -5.06
N PHE A 126 -8.39 6.97 -4.53
CA PHE A 126 -7.70 5.76 -4.95
C PHE A 126 -8.04 5.45 -6.41
N GLY A 127 -7.02 5.47 -7.25
CA GLY A 127 -7.16 5.09 -8.66
C GLY A 127 -7.62 3.65 -8.83
N SER A 128 -8.23 3.34 -9.97
CA SER A 128 -8.67 1.98 -10.30
C SER A 128 -7.54 0.94 -10.18
N ASN A 129 -6.31 1.30 -10.53
CA ASN A 129 -5.15 0.44 -10.40
C ASN A 129 -4.82 0.12 -8.95
N THR A 130 -4.85 1.12 -8.06
CA THR A 130 -4.62 0.94 -6.62
C THR A 130 -5.69 0.03 -6.01
N ILE A 131 -6.95 0.28 -6.32
CA ILE A 131 -8.07 -0.57 -5.88
C ILE A 131 -7.91 -2.01 -6.38
N ASN A 132 -7.54 -2.20 -7.65
CA ASN A 132 -7.33 -3.52 -8.22
C ASN A 132 -6.16 -4.27 -7.57
N VAL A 133 -5.05 -3.59 -7.25
CA VAL A 133 -3.92 -4.21 -6.53
C VAL A 133 -4.38 -4.67 -5.15
N ILE A 134 -4.99 -3.77 -4.36
CA ILE A 134 -5.48 -4.11 -3.02
C ILE A 134 -6.49 -5.27 -3.04
N ARG A 135 -7.34 -5.38 -4.07
CA ARG A 135 -8.36 -6.46 -4.14
C ARG A 135 -7.83 -7.79 -4.65
N LYS A 136 -6.86 -7.78 -5.55
CA LYS A 136 -6.51 -8.98 -6.35
C LYS A 136 -5.10 -9.50 -6.10
N VAL A 137 -4.28 -8.76 -5.36
CA VAL A 137 -2.90 -9.15 -5.04
C VAL A 137 -2.81 -9.40 -3.54
N THR A 138 -2.44 -10.61 -3.14
CA THR A 138 -2.38 -11.00 -1.71
C THR A 138 -1.12 -10.51 -0.99
N CYS A 139 -0.12 -9.99 -1.70
CA CYS A 139 1.08 -9.41 -1.11
C CYS A 139 0.73 -8.14 -0.30
N PRO A 140 1.30 -7.94 0.89
CA PRO A 140 1.13 -6.68 1.62
C PRO A 140 1.41 -5.48 0.73
N THR A 141 0.56 -4.45 0.83
CA THR A 141 0.65 -3.28 -0.06
C THR A 141 0.62 -1.99 0.74
N LEU A 142 1.65 -1.16 0.58
CA LEU A 142 1.75 0.18 1.14
C LEU A 142 1.41 1.20 0.06
N VAL A 143 0.37 1.97 0.31
CA VAL A 143 -0.16 2.99 -0.61
C VAL A 143 0.14 4.38 -0.05
N ILE A 144 0.83 5.20 -0.83
CA ILE A 144 1.24 6.55 -0.43
C ILE A 144 0.30 7.57 -1.07
N PRO A 145 -0.35 8.45 -0.28
CA PRO A 145 -1.18 9.52 -0.79
C PRO A 145 -0.39 10.51 -1.66
N GLU A 146 -1.10 11.16 -2.58
CA GLU A 146 -0.53 12.24 -3.39
C GLU A 146 -0.01 13.35 -2.48
N ASP A 147 1.14 13.92 -2.82
CA ASP A 147 1.83 15.00 -2.09
C ASP A 147 2.16 14.69 -0.61
N PHE A 148 2.10 13.41 -0.20
CA PHE A 148 2.45 13.04 1.18
C PHE A 148 3.97 13.12 1.39
N GLU A 149 4.39 14.09 2.18
CA GLU A 149 5.79 14.18 2.61
C GLU A 149 6.12 13.09 3.63
N TYR A 150 7.26 12.44 3.45
CA TYR A 150 7.67 11.36 4.34
C TYR A 150 7.80 11.83 5.79
N THR A 151 7.05 11.18 6.66
CA THR A 151 7.22 11.16 8.10
C THR A 151 7.43 9.72 8.55
N SER A 152 8.27 9.49 9.56
CA SER A 152 8.41 8.16 10.15
C SER A 152 7.07 7.73 10.74
N PRO A 153 6.56 6.52 10.45
CA PRO A 153 5.25 6.07 10.94
C PRO A 153 5.30 5.67 12.42
N LYS A 154 5.41 6.68 13.31
CA LYS A 154 5.53 6.44 14.75
C LYS A 154 4.27 5.84 15.35
N GLU A 155 3.10 6.32 14.95
CA GLU A 155 1.81 5.87 15.45
C GLU A 155 0.98 5.27 14.32
N ILE A 156 0.66 3.96 14.44
CA ILE A 156 -0.13 3.20 13.46
C ILE A 156 -1.53 3.01 14.02
N LEU A 157 -2.55 3.29 13.20
CA LEU A 157 -3.95 2.99 13.51
C LEU A 157 -4.37 1.69 12.81
N LEU A 158 -4.90 0.74 13.58
CA LEU A 158 -5.55 -0.48 13.10
C LEU A 158 -7.03 -0.47 13.47
N PRO A 159 -7.92 -0.06 12.57
CA PRO A 159 -9.34 -0.26 12.76
C PRO A 159 -9.70 -1.73 12.54
N LEU A 160 -10.55 -2.25 13.42
CA LEU A 160 -11.01 -3.63 13.46
C LEU A 160 -12.55 -3.65 13.34
N ASP A 161 -13.06 -4.46 12.45
CA ASP A 161 -14.48 -4.76 12.35
C ASP A 161 -14.90 -5.77 13.43
N LEU A 162 -16.20 -5.99 13.58
CA LEU A 162 -16.79 -6.96 14.50
C LEU A 162 -16.16 -8.36 14.42
N ASN A 163 -15.79 -8.78 13.21
CA ASN A 163 -15.27 -10.12 12.92
C ASN A 163 -13.75 -10.19 12.72
N ASP A 164 -13.06 -9.07 12.79
CA ASP A 164 -11.60 -9.07 12.64
C ASP A 164 -10.94 -9.66 13.88
N SER A 165 -9.94 -10.49 13.66
CA SER A 165 -9.25 -11.16 14.74
C SER A 165 -7.83 -10.60 14.92
N ILE A 166 -7.45 -10.37 16.19
CA ILE A 166 -6.09 -9.96 16.59
C ILE A 166 -5.20 -11.21 16.67
N ASN A 167 -5.14 -11.97 15.59
CA ASN A 167 -4.28 -13.16 15.49
C ASN A 167 -4.01 -13.53 14.02
N GLY A 168 -3.21 -14.59 13.82
CA GLY A 168 -2.91 -15.13 12.51
C GLY A 168 -1.86 -14.34 11.72
N ASN A 169 -1.49 -14.88 10.56
CA ASN A 169 -0.34 -14.42 9.79
C ASN A 169 -0.41 -12.94 9.39
N ALA A 170 -1.59 -12.43 9.04
CA ALA A 170 -1.74 -11.04 8.62
C ALA A 170 -1.47 -10.07 9.78
N PHE A 171 -2.01 -10.38 10.98
CA PHE A 171 -1.76 -9.58 12.17
C PHE A 171 -0.29 -9.68 12.63
N GLU A 172 0.31 -10.86 12.57
CA GLU A 172 1.72 -11.07 12.93
C GLU A 172 2.67 -10.32 11.98
N ASN A 173 2.36 -10.29 10.68
CA ASN A 173 3.11 -9.51 9.70
C ASN A 173 2.97 -7.99 9.95
N LEU A 174 1.75 -7.52 10.26
CA LEU A 174 1.52 -6.14 10.68
C LEU A 174 2.32 -5.80 11.92
N LEU A 175 2.29 -6.67 12.93
CA LEU A 175 3.02 -6.46 14.18
C LEU A 175 4.55 -6.44 13.96
N THR A 176 5.06 -7.31 13.10
CA THR A 176 6.47 -7.30 12.68
C THR A 176 6.85 -5.99 12.02
N PHE A 177 5.98 -5.45 11.17
CA PHE A 177 6.16 -4.13 10.58
C PHE A 177 6.11 -3.04 11.65
N ALA A 178 5.10 -3.03 12.50
CA ALA A 178 4.93 -2.04 13.56
C ALA A 178 6.13 -2.00 14.51
N LYS A 179 6.59 -3.14 15.00
CA LYS A 179 7.77 -3.25 15.87
C LYS A 179 9.07 -2.78 15.20
N SER A 180 9.14 -2.85 13.85
CA SER A 180 10.33 -2.43 13.09
C SER A 180 10.35 -0.94 12.77
N TYR A 181 9.20 -0.30 12.61
CA TYR A 181 9.09 1.03 12.01
C TYR A 181 8.26 2.02 12.82
N SER A 182 7.58 1.58 13.89
CA SER A 182 6.74 2.47 14.70
C SER A 182 7.01 2.35 16.19
N GLU A 183 6.38 3.22 16.97
CA GLU A 183 6.54 3.29 18.42
C GLU A 183 5.27 2.84 19.16
N LYS A 184 4.10 2.91 18.46
CA LYS A 184 2.79 2.66 19.07
C LYS A 184 1.76 2.18 18.06
N LEU A 185 0.89 1.26 18.51
CA LEU A 185 -0.24 0.75 17.75
C LEU A 185 -1.55 1.16 18.43
N HIS A 186 -2.44 1.79 17.69
CA HIS A 186 -3.81 2.09 18.10
C HIS A 186 -4.76 1.08 17.47
N LEU A 187 -5.48 0.33 18.29
CA LEU A 187 -6.47 -0.64 17.82
C LEU A 187 -7.86 -0.09 18.15
N LEU A 188 -8.68 0.05 17.12
CA LEU A 188 -10.07 0.53 17.27
C LEU A 188 -11.03 -0.56 16.82
N ARG A 189 -11.64 -1.28 17.77
CA ARG A 189 -12.74 -2.19 17.46
C ARG A 189 -14.03 -1.41 17.29
N VAL A 190 -14.59 -1.46 16.08
CA VAL A 190 -15.85 -0.77 15.74
C VAL A 190 -16.95 -1.81 15.54
N LYS A 191 -18.04 -1.66 16.27
CA LYS A 191 -19.17 -2.59 16.26
C LYS A 191 -20.50 -1.86 16.12
N PRO A 192 -21.52 -2.49 15.48
CA PRO A 192 -22.79 -1.84 15.19
C PRO A 192 -23.71 -1.67 16.40
N LYS A 193 -23.42 -2.36 17.51
CA LYS A 193 -24.21 -2.36 18.75
C LYS A 193 -23.32 -2.49 19.97
N GLU A 194 -23.87 -2.17 21.14
CA GLU A 194 -23.19 -2.36 22.43
C GLU A 194 -22.98 -3.85 22.83
N GLU A 195 -23.51 -4.80 22.07
CA GLU A 195 -23.30 -6.22 22.32
C GLU A 195 -21.82 -6.58 22.24
N VAL A 196 -21.37 -7.39 23.21
CA VAL A 196 -20.00 -7.90 23.23
C VAL A 196 -19.86 -9.03 22.20
N SER A 197 -18.94 -8.90 21.26
CA SER A 197 -18.67 -9.95 20.27
C SER A 197 -17.74 -11.03 20.82
N THR A 198 -17.76 -12.20 20.17
CA THR A 198 -16.82 -13.28 20.49
C THR A 198 -15.38 -12.86 20.29
N GLU A 199 -15.10 -12.08 19.27
CA GLU A 199 -13.75 -11.58 18.98
C GLU A 199 -13.31 -10.55 20.02
N GLU A 200 -14.19 -9.64 20.43
CA GLU A 200 -13.91 -8.68 21.50
C GLU A 200 -13.53 -9.37 22.81
N LEU A 201 -14.20 -10.50 23.15
CA LEU A 201 -13.85 -11.28 24.34
C LEU A 201 -12.45 -11.91 24.27
N ARG A 202 -11.98 -12.21 23.07
CA ARG A 202 -10.63 -12.76 22.82
C ARG A 202 -9.57 -11.70 22.71
N ASP A 203 -9.94 -10.48 22.36
CA ASP A 203 -9.01 -9.39 22.12
C ASP A 203 -8.06 -9.18 23.30
N GLN A 204 -8.57 -9.16 24.53
CA GLN A 204 -7.73 -8.96 25.71
C GLN A 204 -6.63 -10.02 25.82
N GLN A 205 -6.97 -11.29 25.63
CA GLN A 205 -5.99 -12.38 25.66
C GLN A 205 -4.96 -12.26 24.53
N HIS A 206 -5.40 -11.89 23.33
CA HIS A 206 -4.52 -11.71 22.18
C HIS A 206 -3.61 -10.50 22.36
N LEU A 207 -4.12 -9.38 22.87
CA LEU A 207 -3.33 -8.18 23.17
C LEU A 207 -2.22 -8.48 24.18
N GLU A 208 -2.55 -9.19 25.27
CA GLU A 208 -1.56 -9.63 26.26
C GLU A 208 -0.51 -10.56 25.66
N THR A 209 -0.90 -11.43 24.72
CA THR A 209 0.00 -12.41 24.08
C THR A 209 0.94 -11.75 23.09
N TYR A 210 0.42 -10.88 22.21
CA TYR A 210 1.16 -10.36 21.05
C TYR A 210 1.80 -8.99 21.28
N LEU A 211 1.27 -8.19 22.22
CA LEU A 211 1.64 -6.79 22.42
C LEU A 211 2.22 -6.49 23.82
N SER A 212 2.55 -7.52 24.60
CA SER A 212 3.14 -7.36 25.95
C SER A 212 4.42 -6.53 25.98
N ASP A 213 5.19 -6.52 24.88
CA ASP A 213 6.47 -5.83 24.69
C ASP A 213 6.39 -4.61 23.75
N PHE A 214 5.17 -4.19 23.36
CA PHE A 214 4.96 -3.09 22.44
C PHE A 214 3.88 -2.13 22.94
N LYS A 215 4.07 -0.84 22.78
CA LYS A 215 3.08 0.16 23.22
C LYS A 215 1.83 0.10 22.37
N TYR A 216 0.67 0.01 23.00
CA TYR A 216 -0.61 0.04 22.31
C TYR A 216 -1.69 0.78 23.08
N GLU A 217 -2.71 1.21 22.37
CA GLU A 217 -4.01 1.63 22.92
C GLU A 217 -5.10 0.79 22.25
N TYR A 218 -6.07 0.35 23.03
CA TYR A 218 -7.22 -0.41 22.53
C TYR A 218 -8.52 0.26 22.96
N HIS A 219 -9.37 0.55 22.00
CA HIS A 219 -10.67 1.16 22.22
C HIS A 219 -11.76 0.38 21.48
N VAL A 220 -12.92 0.26 22.13
CA VAL A 220 -14.14 -0.32 21.55
C VAL A 220 -15.14 0.81 21.35
N ILE A 221 -15.65 0.97 20.14
CA ILE A 221 -16.59 2.01 19.75
C ILE A 221 -17.84 1.34 19.15
N SER A 222 -19.00 1.68 19.71
CA SER A 222 -20.28 1.11 19.28
C SER A 222 -21.13 2.16 18.55
N ASP A 223 -22.08 1.68 17.73
CA ASP A 223 -23.12 2.49 17.09
C ASP A 223 -22.64 3.66 16.23
N THR A 224 -21.39 3.61 15.80
CA THR A 224 -20.80 4.63 14.93
C THR A 224 -20.21 3.94 13.69
N PRO A 225 -20.48 4.43 12.47
CA PRO A 225 -19.86 3.90 11.26
C PRO A 225 -18.33 3.97 11.32
N MET A 226 -17.66 2.94 10.81
CA MET A 226 -16.20 2.79 10.83
C MET A 226 -15.48 4.03 10.29
N ASP A 227 -15.99 4.57 9.21
CA ASP A 227 -15.47 5.75 8.53
C ASP A 227 -15.47 6.99 9.43
N HIS A 228 -16.57 7.26 10.10
CA HIS A 228 -16.66 8.37 11.03
C HIS A 228 -15.69 8.20 12.20
N VAL A 229 -15.57 6.97 12.71
CA VAL A 229 -14.62 6.64 13.78
C VAL A 229 -13.19 6.91 13.35
N VAL A 230 -12.75 6.34 12.24
CA VAL A 230 -11.39 6.49 11.73
C VAL A 230 -11.08 7.95 11.41
N ASN A 231 -12.00 8.66 10.76
CA ASN A 231 -11.80 10.06 10.42
C ASN A 231 -11.70 10.95 11.66
N SER A 232 -12.57 10.75 12.65
CA SER A 232 -12.52 11.48 13.92
C SER A 232 -11.23 11.18 14.71
N TYR A 233 -10.83 9.90 14.74
CA TYR A 233 -9.65 9.47 15.48
C TYR A 233 -8.37 10.05 14.87
N THR A 234 -8.23 10.03 13.56
CA THR A 234 -7.07 10.61 12.86
C THR A 234 -6.99 12.14 12.96
N GLN A 235 -8.11 12.82 13.24
CA GLN A 235 -8.10 14.27 13.51
C GLN A 235 -7.67 14.63 14.94
N THR A 236 -7.86 13.72 15.89
CA THR A 236 -7.61 13.95 17.32
C THR A 236 -6.32 13.32 17.83
N HIS A 237 -5.72 12.40 17.06
CA HIS A 237 -4.49 11.71 17.38
C HIS A 237 -3.48 11.86 16.24
N SER A 238 -2.19 11.85 16.58
CA SER A 238 -1.09 11.98 15.61
C SER A 238 -0.84 10.64 14.89
N ILE A 239 -1.81 10.20 14.08
CA ILE A 239 -1.68 8.97 13.32
C ILE A 239 -0.85 9.22 12.05
N ASP A 240 0.23 8.47 11.87
CA ASP A 240 1.14 8.58 10.72
C ASP A 240 0.84 7.55 9.62
N LEU A 241 0.18 6.43 9.96
CA LEU A 241 -0.14 5.36 9.04
C LEU A 241 -1.42 4.64 9.49
N ILE A 242 -2.26 4.24 8.55
CA ILE A 242 -3.40 3.34 8.81
C ILE A 242 -3.06 1.98 8.26
N ALA A 243 -3.23 0.92 9.07
CA ALA A 243 -3.13 -0.46 8.65
C ALA A 243 -4.51 -1.10 8.53
N LEU A 244 -4.72 -1.94 7.53
CA LEU A 244 -5.96 -2.71 7.36
C LEU A 244 -5.66 -4.20 7.26
N LEU A 245 -6.46 -5.01 7.95
CA LEU A 245 -6.55 -6.46 7.74
C LEU A 245 -7.73 -6.74 6.82
N VAL A 246 -7.46 -7.10 5.57
CA VAL A 246 -8.51 -7.30 4.57
C VAL A 246 -8.84 -8.77 4.46
N GLN A 247 -10.01 -9.16 5.00
CA GLN A 247 -10.66 -10.42 4.64
C GLN A 247 -11.39 -10.19 3.31
N ARG A 248 -11.18 -11.07 2.32
CA ARG A 248 -11.77 -10.99 0.97
C ARG A 248 -13.08 -10.16 0.92
N GLU A 249 -13.01 -8.96 0.38
CA GLU A 249 -14.08 -8.03 0.01
C GLU A 249 -14.75 -7.19 1.11
N SER A 250 -14.95 -7.64 2.36
CA SER A 250 -15.89 -6.96 3.29
C SER A 250 -15.37 -5.65 3.90
N LEU A 251 -14.13 -5.59 4.40
CA LEU A 251 -13.61 -4.35 5.01
C LEU A 251 -13.22 -3.33 3.95
N PHE A 252 -12.59 -3.80 2.86
CA PHE A 252 -12.24 -2.93 1.76
C PHE A 252 -13.47 -2.25 1.17
N GLU A 253 -14.58 -2.99 0.99
CA GLU A 253 -15.84 -2.43 0.52
C GLU A 253 -16.42 -1.42 1.50
N ARG A 254 -16.34 -1.66 2.80
CA ARG A 254 -16.78 -0.69 3.82
C ARG A 254 -15.91 0.57 3.85
N PHE A 255 -14.61 0.44 3.60
CA PHE A 255 -13.71 1.61 3.49
C PHE A 255 -13.83 2.36 2.15
N PHE A 256 -14.17 1.67 1.04
CA PHE A 256 -14.00 2.22 -0.30
C PHE A 256 -15.25 2.17 -1.22
N THR A 257 -16.33 1.45 -0.89
CA THR A 257 -17.46 1.23 -1.81
C THR A 257 -18.86 1.52 -1.26
N GLY A 258 -19.05 1.81 0.02
CA GLY A 258 -20.35 2.25 0.54
C GLY A 258 -20.75 3.62 -0.01
N SER A 259 -22.04 3.90 -0.16
CA SER A 259 -22.55 5.15 -0.74
C SER A 259 -22.19 6.43 0.03
N SER A 260 -21.69 6.30 1.26
CA SER A 260 -21.05 7.35 2.05
C SER A 260 -19.51 7.27 2.04
N THR A 261 -18.92 6.19 1.56
CA THR A 261 -17.49 5.86 1.59
C THR A 261 -16.66 6.56 0.52
N THR A 262 -17.28 7.14 -0.48
CA THR A 262 -16.58 8.07 -1.38
C THR A 262 -15.98 9.25 -0.59
N GLU A 263 -16.46 9.51 0.63
CA GLU A 263 -15.95 10.59 1.46
C GLU A 263 -14.75 10.24 2.33
N ILE A 264 -14.49 8.94 2.69
CA ILE A 264 -13.30 8.59 3.48
C ILE A 264 -12.09 8.42 2.61
N SER A 265 -12.24 7.72 1.47
CA SER A 265 -11.15 7.64 0.48
C SER A 265 -10.71 9.03 0.02
N LYS A 266 -11.61 10.02 0.09
CA LYS A 266 -11.34 11.43 -0.18
C LYS A 266 -10.57 12.16 0.94
N LYS A 267 -10.43 11.59 2.14
CA LYS A 267 -9.88 12.29 3.31
C LYS A 267 -8.70 11.59 3.97
N LEU A 268 -8.32 10.39 3.54
CA LEU A 268 -7.13 9.71 4.05
C LEU A 268 -5.88 10.50 3.61
N ARG A 269 -5.33 11.26 4.57
CA ARG A 269 -4.13 12.09 4.35
C ARG A 269 -2.85 11.38 4.79
N VAL A 270 -2.94 10.13 5.24
CA VAL A 270 -1.82 9.33 5.73
C VAL A 270 -1.69 8.06 4.90
N PRO A 271 -0.48 7.46 4.81
CA PRO A 271 -0.26 6.20 4.12
C PRO A 271 -1.17 5.08 4.62
N LEU A 272 -1.52 4.17 3.72
CA LEU A 272 -2.33 3.00 3.97
C LEU A 272 -1.53 1.73 3.74
N LEU A 273 -1.44 0.87 4.76
CA LEU A 273 -0.79 -0.44 4.68
C LEU A 273 -1.83 -1.55 4.78
N VAL A 274 -1.93 -2.38 3.76
CA VAL A 274 -2.95 -3.42 3.66
C VAL A 274 -2.32 -4.80 3.76
N PHE A 275 -2.85 -5.63 4.64
CA PHE A 275 -2.53 -7.05 4.76
C PHE A 275 -3.77 -7.89 4.45
N HIS A 276 -3.59 -9.01 3.75
CA HIS A 276 -4.66 -9.95 3.44
C HIS A 276 -4.67 -11.10 4.46
N VAL A 277 -5.88 -11.41 4.96
CA VAL A 277 -6.13 -12.49 5.93
C VAL A 277 -6.45 -13.79 5.20
#